data_40c19abc44d97a627ddb12869dbe478a
#
_entry.id   40c19abc44d97a627ddb12869dbe478a
#
_cell.length_a   1.000
_cell.length_b   1.000
_cell.length_c   1.000
_cell.angle_alpha   90.00
_cell.angle_beta   90.00
_cell.angle_gamma   90.00
#
_symmetry.space_group_name_H-M   'P 1'
#
loop_
_entity.id
_entity.type
_entity.pdbx_description
1 polymer ?
#
loop_
_entity_poly.entity_id
_entity_poly.type
_entity_poly.pdbx_seq_one_letter_code
_entity_poly.pdbx_strand_id
1 'polypeptide(L)'
;MPALLSCPVDVIVPTMAFRTGAYVAPTDVWYIERTVWLIAGVVLLASTTLALLLNPLWILGVIATGLVSINVAFTGFCPVGSVLQRLGFPSMLGVQTETRWNLYFMQTDRWYLERRIYLAVGINISVASVLLLEYSAWAGGFTLFVGAAMVWFAATGYCVMANALYWLGAEPRLTPESMPSGRCETCEDAR
;
A
#
# COMPACT_ATOMS: atom_id res chain seq x y z
N MET A 1 9.61 24.40 -41.54
CA MET A 1 10.23 23.15 -41.09
C MET A 1 10.52 23.29 -39.60
N PRO A 2 9.71 22.74 -38.69
CA PRO A 2 10.03 22.74 -37.27
C PRO A 2 10.88 21.52 -36.95
N ALA A 3 12.00 21.79 -36.28
CA ALA A 3 12.94 20.78 -35.79
C ALA A 3 12.27 19.89 -34.77
N LEU A 4 12.23 18.58 -35.02
CA LEU A 4 11.89 17.54 -34.08
C LEU A 4 13.01 17.45 -33.03
N LEU A 5 12.76 18.04 -31.85
CA LEU A 5 13.56 17.79 -30.67
C LEU A 5 13.33 16.33 -30.22
N SER A 6 14.25 15.45 -30.61
CA SER A 6 14.32 14.11 -30.07
C SER A 6 14.76 14.20 -28.60
N CYS A 7 13.85 13.96 -27.67
CA CYS A 7 14.22 13.67 -26.29
C CYS A 7 15.04 12.37 -26.28
N PRO A 8 16.24 12.36 -25.69
CA PRO A 8 16.97 11.12 -25.50
C PRO A 8 16.16 10.24 -24.54
N VAL A 9 15.81 9.05 -25.00
CA VAL A 9 15.28 7.99 -24.15
C VAL A 9 16.46 7.46 -23.34
N ASP A 10 16.69 8.04 -22.17
CA ASP A 10 17.63 7.46 -21.23
C ASP A 10 17.07 6.11 -20.80
N VAL A 11 17.66 5.05 -21.34
CA VAL A 11 17.47 3.68 -20.88
C VAL A 11 18.09 3.61 -19.48
N ILE A 12 17.30 3.88 -18.46
CA ILE A 12 17.70 3.71 -17.06
C ILE A 12 17.83 2.21 -16.82
N VAL A 13 19.07 1.71 -16.97
CA VAL A 13 19.46 0.40 -16.45
C VAL A 13 19.33 0.52 -14.92
N PRO A 14 18.50 -0.30 -14.25
CA PRO A 14 18.40 -0.25 -12.80
C PRO A 14 19.67 -0.79 -12.18
N THR A 15 20.67 0.07 -11.98
CA THR A 15 21.77 -0.23 -11.07
C THR A 15 21.15 -0.32 -9.67
N MET A 16 21.26 -1.49 -9.03
CA MET A 16 20.94 -1.68 -7.62
C MET A 16 21.91 -0.84 -6.77
N ALA A 17 21.65 0.45 -6.69
CA ALA A 17 22.36 1.34 -5.79
C ALA A 17 21.63 1.30 -4.43
N PHE A 18 22.34 0.87 -3.38
CA PHE A 18 21.83 0.99 -2.01
C PHE A 18 21.58 2.47 -1.70
N ARG A 19 20.34 2.81 -1.38
CA ARG A 19 19.94 4.18 -1.04
C ARG A 19 20.22 4.43 0.45
N THR A 20 20.81 5.57 0.75
CA THR A 20 20.99 6.06 2.13
C THR A 20 19.81 6.97 2.49
N GLY A 21 19.25 6.77 3.67
CA GLY A 21 18.11 7.54 4.16
C GLY A 21 16.94 6.66 4.63
N ALA A 22 15.98 7.24 5.30
CA ALA A 22 14.76 6.57 5.74
C ALA A 22 13.57 7.02 4.89
N TYR A 23 12.78 6.05 4.43
CA TYR A 23 11.51 6.31 3.79
C TYR A 23 10.43 6.50 4.85
N VAL A 24 9.71 7.61 4.77
CA VAL A 24 8.55 7.91 5.61
C VAL A 24 7.42 8.37 4.68
N ALA A 25 6.29 7.68 4.74
CA ALA A 25 5.11 8.08 4.00
C ALA A 25 4.50 9.37 4.58
N PRO A 26 3.89 10.25 3.75
CA PRO A 26 3.24 11.46 4.23
C PRO A 26 2.14 11.15 5.23
N THR A 27 2.08 11.91 6.33
CA THR A 27 1.09 11.71 7.41
C THR A 27 0.20 12.91 7.67
N ASP A 28 0.36 13.98 6.91
CA ASP A 28 -0.34 15.26 7.13
C ASP A 28 -1.83 15.17 6.76
N VAL A 29 -2.19 14.28 5.84
CA VAL A 29 -3.57 14.08 5.38
C VAL A 29 -3.94 12.60 5.45
N TRP A 30 -5.21 12.32 5.69
CA TRP A 30 -5.78 10.97 5.55
C TRP A 30 -6.17 10.71 4.10
N TYR A 31 -5.42 9.85 3.44
CA TYR A 31 -5.68 9.39 2.06
C TYR A 31 -6.04 7.90 2.04
N ILE A 32 -6.58 7.45 0.92
CA ILE A 32 -7.13 6.09 0.77
C ILE A 32 -6.12 5.03 1.19
N GLU A 33 -4.90 5.08 0.66
CA GLU A 33 -3.89 4.05 0.87
C GLU A 33 -3.49 3.95 2.36
N ARG A 34 -3.34 5.08 3.05
CA ARG A 34 -3.07 5.14 4.49
C ARG A 34 -4.22 4.53 5.31
N THR A 35 -5.45 4.88 4.94
CA THR A 35 -6.66 4.38 5.63
C THR A 35 -6.85 2.88 5.38
N VAL A 36 -6.54 2.38 4.17
CA VAL A 36 -6.56 0.95 3.85
C VAL A 36 -5.57 0.17 4.74
N TRP A 37 -4.35 0.70 4.95
CA TRP A 37 -3.36 0.08 5.84
C TRP A 37 -3.85 0.02 7.29
N LEU A 38 -4.50 1.08 7.78
CA LEU A 38 -5.10 1.11 9.11
C LEU A 38 -6.20 0.05 9.24
N ILE A 39 -7.15 0.02 8.31
CA ILE A 39 -8.27 -0.93 8.33
C ILE A 39 -7.76 -2.37 8.26
N ALA A 40 -6.82 -2.66 7.35
CA ALA A 40 -6.24 -3.98 7.22
C ALA A 40 -5.50 -4.42 8.49
N GLY A 41 -4.74 -3.54 9.13
CA GLY A 41 -4.07 -3.80 10.41
C GLY A 41 -5.06 -4.10 11.53
N VAL A 42 -6.13 -3.31 11.66
CA VAL A 42 -7.19 -3.55 12.65
C VAL A 42 -7.92 -4.86 12.40
N VAL A 43 -8.25 -5.17 11.14
CA VAL A 43 -8.89 -6.45 10.77
C VAL A 43 -7.98 -7.63 11.11
N LEU A 44 -6.68 -7.54 10.84
CA LEU A 44 -5.72 -8.58 11.19
C LEU A 44 -5.64 -8.79 12.71
N LEU A 45 -5.51 -7.72 13.48
CA LEU A 45 -5.46 -7.80 14.95
C LEU A 45 -6.73 -8.42 15.52
N ALA A 46 -7.90 -7.92 15.09
CA ALA A 46 -9.19 -8.44 15.56
C ALA A 46 -9.39 -9.89 15.15
N SER A 47 -9.22 -10.23 13.86
CA SER A 47 -9.45 -11.59 13.36
C SER A 47 -8.49 -12.60 13.99
N THR A 48 -7.21 -12.25 14.15
CA THR A 48 -6.23 -13.14 14.79
C THR A 48 -6.54 -13.34 16.29
N THR A 49 -6.87 -12.26 16.99
CA THR A 49 -7.23 -12.37 18.41
C THR A 49 -8.49 -13.22 18.61
N LEU A 50 -9.52 -13.00 17.79
CA LEU A 50 -10.74 -13.79 17.84
C LEU A 50 -10.52 -15.24 17.43
N ALA A 51 -9.62 -15.51 16.48
CA ALA A 51 -9.25 -16.87 16.08
C ALA A 51 -8.55 -17.63 17.22
N LEU A 52 -7.69 -16.93 17.97
CA LEU A 52 -6.94 -17.54 19.09
C LEU A 52 -7.80 -17.72 20.35
N LEU A 53 -8.74 -16.82 20.62
CA LEU A 53 -9.48 -16.79 21.88
C LEU A 53 -10.89 -17.39 21.80
N LEU A 54 -11.57 -17.29 20.66
CA LEU A 54 -12.98 -17.67 20.53
C LEU A 54 -13.21 -18.83 19.57
N ASN A 55 -12.91 -18.66 18.30
CA ASN A 55 -13.22 -19.64 17.27
C ASN A 55 -12.23 -19.58 16.09
N PRO A 56 -11.62 -20.72 15.71
CA PRO A 56 -10.70 -20.78 14.56
C PRO A 56 -11.29 -20.23 13.23
N LEU A 57 -12.62 -20.18 13.08
CA LEU A 57 -13.24 -19.63 11.87
C LEU A 57 -12.86 -18.17 11.59
N TRP A 58 -12.48 -17.41 12.61
CA TRP A 58 -12.02 -16.03 12.42
C TRP A 58 -10.72 -15.91 11.63
N ILE A 59 -10.00 -17.02 11.44
CA ILE A 59 -8.81 -17.05 10.57
C ILE A 59 -9.17 -16.70 9.10
N LEU A 60 -10.43 -16.88 8.70
CA LEU A 60 -10.91 -16.47 7.37
C LEU A 60 -10.71 -14.98 7.13
N GLY A 61 -10.80 -14.14 8.17
CA GLY A 61 -10.51 -12.71 8.06
C GLY A 61 -9.02 -12.44 7.78
N VAL A 62 -8.13 -13.25 8.39
CA VAL A 62 -6.68 -13.18 8.13
C VAL A 62 -6.38 -13.59 6.68
N ILE A 63 -6.93 -14.71 6.24
CA ILE A 63 -6.77 -15.23 4.87
C ILE A 63 -7.30 -14.21 3.86
N ALA A 64 -8.50 -13.68 4.07
CA ALA A 64 -9.10 -12.69 3.19
C ALA A 64 -8.22 -11.45 3.06
N THR A 65 -7.65 -10.94 4.16
CA THR A 65 -6.75 -9.79 4.13
C THR A 65 -5.47 -10.09 3.33
N GLY A 66 -4.89 -11.27 3.49
CA GLY A 66 -3.72 -11.72 2.72
C GLY A 66 -4.01 -11.80 1.22
N LEU A 67 -5.11 -12.46 0.85
CA LEU A 67 -5.53 -12.61 -0.55
C LEU A 67 -5.88 -11.27 -1.20
N VAL A 68 -6.59 -10.39 -0.50
CA VAL A 68 -6.89 -9.04 -1.00
C VAL A 68 -5.62 -8.24 -1.22
N SER A 69 -4.64 -8.33 -0.31
CA SER A 69 -3.34 -7.63 -0.47
C SER A 69 -2.58 -8.14 -1.69
N ILE A 70 -2.55 -9.44 -1.94
CA ILE A 70 -1.96 -10.04 -3.15
C ILE A 70 -2.72 -9.56 -4.40
N ASN A 71 -4.05 -9.62 -4.37
CA ASN A 71 -4.87 -9.15 -5.49
C ASN A 71 -4.59 -7.68 -5.83
N VAL A 72 -4.50 -6.79 -4.82
CA VAL A 72 -4.16 -5.37 -5.01
C VAL A 72 -2.79 -5.23 -5.69
N ALA A 73 -1.79 -6.02 -5.27
CA ALA A 73 -0.45 -5.96 -5.87
C ALA A 73 -0.45 -6.32 -7.38
N PHE A 74 -1.29 -7.24 -7.83
CA PHE A 74 -1.34 -7.66 -9.23
C PHE A 74 -2.32 -6.85 -10.07
N THR A 75 -3.55 -6.65 -9.59
CA THR A 75 -4.62 -6.01 -10.37
C THR A 75 -4.79 -4.52 -10.11
N GLY A 76 -4.23 -4.01 -9.00
CA GLY A 76 -4.47 -2.66 -8.51
C GLY A 76 -5.85 -2.47 -7.87
N PHE A 77 -6.77 -3.42 -8.00
CA PHE A 77 -8.12 -3.30 -7.48
C PHE A 77 -8.17 -3.53 -5.97
N CYS A 78 -8.64 -2.52 -5.23
CA CYS A 78 -8.86 -2.59 -3.79
C CYS A 78 -10.34 -2.38 -3.45
N PRO A 79 -11.04 -3.40 -2.92
CA PRO A 79 -12.46 -3.25 -2.56
C PRO A 79 -12.65 -2.21 -1.44
N VAL A 80 -11.79 -2.22 -0.43
CA VAL A 80 -11.82 -1.24 0.67
C VAL A 80 -11.52 0.16 0.15
N GLY A 81 -10.50 0.29 -0.73
CA GLY A 81 -10.18 1.55 -1.40
C GLY A 81 -11.35 2.11 -2.20
N SER A 82 -12.12 1.23 -2.88
CA SER A 82 -13.31 1.63 -3.64
C SER A 82 -14.43 2.18 -2.74
N VAL A 83 -14.60 1.62 -1.55
CA VAL A 83 -15.54 2.16 -0.55
C VAL A 83 -15.09 3.53 -0.05
N LEU A 84 -13.80 3.67 0.29
CA LEU A 84 -13.23 4.93 0.77
C LEU A 84 -13.29 6.03 -0.31
N GLN A 85 -13.07 5.68 -1.57
CA GLN A 85 -13.20 6.62 -2.68
C GLN A 85 -14.63 7.15 -2.82
N ARG A 86 -15.63 6.29 -2.64
CA ARG A 86 -17.05 6.71 -2.62
C ARG A 86 -17.39 7.60 -1.43
N LEU A 87 -16.67 7.45 -0.32
CA LEU A 87 -16.79 8.32 0.87
C LEU A 87 -16.05 9.64 0.71
N GLY A 88 -15.37 9.87 -0.42
CA GLY A 88 -14.70 11.13 -0.73
C GLY A 88 -13.26 11.26 -0.20
N PHE A 89 -12.62 10.14 0.20
CA PHE A 89 -11.20 10.19 0.57
C PHE A 89 -10.31 10.44 -0.67
N PRO A 90 -9.30 11.32 -0.56
CA PRO A 90 -8.35 11.53 -1.65
C PRO A 90 -7.47 10.31 -1.84
N SER A 91 -7.16 9.96 -3.09
CA SER A 91 -6.19 8.91 -3.43
C SER A 91 -4.89 9.53 -3.94
N MET A 92 -3.75 8.95 -3.54
CA MET A 92 -2.43 9.36 -4.02
C MET A 92 -1.88 8.44 -5.12
N LEU A 93 -2.19 7.14 -5.04
CA LEU A 93 -1.74 6.13 -6.00
C LEU A 93 -2.85 5.69 -6.96
N GLY A 94 -4.07 6.19 -6.77
CA GLY A 94 -5.22 5.84 -7.58
C GLY A 94 -5.12 6.35 -9.01
N VAL A 95 -5.53 5.51 -9.97
CA VAL A 95 -5.80 5.98 -11.33
C VAL A 95 -7.14 6.70 -11.32
N GLN A 96 -7.16 7.92 -11.81
CA GLN A 96 -8.41 8.67 -12.06
C GLN A 96 -9.15 7.98 -13.21
N THR A 97 -9.89 6.93 -12.90
CA THR A 97 -10.79 6.30 -13.86
C THR A 97 -12.17 6.91 -13.67
N GLU A 98 -12.61 7.67 -14.66
CA GLU A 98 -14.01 8.13 -14.76
C GLU A 98 -14.93 6.93 -15.06
N THR A 99 -14.88 5.91 -14.22
CA THR A 99 -15.79 4.78 -14.35
C THR A 99 -17.09 5.10 -13.63
N ARG A 100 -18.23 4.74 -14.25
CA ARG A 100 -19.59 4.89 -13.70
C ARG A 100 -19.75 4.37 -12.26
N TRP A 101 -18.82 3.54 -11.78
CA TRP A 101 -18.86 2.88 -10.47
C TRP A 101 -17.93 3.46 -9.42
N ASN A 102 -17.13 4.50 -9.74
CA ASN A 102 -16.14 5.10 -8.84
C ASN A 102 -15.29 4.02 -8.10
N LEU A 103 -14.72 3.09 -8.88
CA LEU A 103 -13.89 2.02 -8.34
C LEU A 103 -12.44 2.49 -8.21
N TYR A 104 -11.83 2.20 -7.07
CA TYR A 104 -10.43 2.50 -6.83
C TYR A 104 -9.53 1.45 -7.48
N PHE A 105 -8.64 1.92 -8.35
CA PHE A 105 -7.54 1.15 -8.93
C PHE A 105 -6.23 1.86 -8.65
N MET A 106 -5.30 1.14 -8.03
CA MET A 106 -3.93 1.59 -7.86
C MET A 106 -3.17 1.43 -9.19
N GLN A 107 -2.27 2.35 -9.49
CA GLN A 107 -1.45 2.28 -10.72
C GLN A 107 -0.61 1.01 -10.74
N THR A 108 -0.64 0.26 -11.85
CA THR A 108 0.06 -1.02 -12.00
C THR A 108 1.10 -1.01 -13.12
N ASP A 109 1.46 0.18 -13.63
CA ASP A 109 2.42 0.40 -14.72
C ASP A 109 3.84 -0.10 -14.39
N ARG A 110 4.26 0.03 -13.13
CA ARG A 110 5.59 -0.38 -12.66
C ARG A 110 5.53 -1.06 -11.29
N TRP A 111 6.60 -1.79 -10.93
CA TRP A 111 6.78 -2.36 -9.60
C TRP A 111 7.48 -1.35 -8.67
N TYR A 112 6.72 -0.39 -8.16
CA TYR A 112 7.20 0.59 -7.19
C TYR A 112 7.07 0.07 -5.74
N LEU A 113 7.63 0.82 -4.78
CA LEU A 113 7.78 0.41 -3.37
C LEU A 113 6.47 -0.09 -2.76
N GLU A 114 5.42 0.72 -2.82
CA GLU A 114 4.15 0.43 -2.16
C GLU A 114 3.49 -0.83 -2.73
N ARG A 115 3.57 -1.04 -4.03
CA ARG A 115 3.07 -2.25 -4.70
C ARG A 115 3.81 -3.51 -4.23
N ARG A 116 5.14 -3.42 -4.05
CA ARG A 116 5.95 -4.51 -3.50
C ARG A 116 5.61 -4.78 -2.05
N ILE A 117 5.27 -3.76 -1.26
CA ILE A 117 4.82 -3.91 0.12
C ILE A 117 3.51 -4.69 0.16
N TYR A 118 2.51 -4.36 -0.66
CA TYR A 118 1.26 -5.11 -0.73
C TYR A 118 1.48 -6.59 -1.04
N LEU A 119 2.38 -6.91 -1.98
CA LEU A 119 2.72 -8.28 -2.31
C LEU A 119 3.41 -8.99 -1.15
N ALA A 120 4.43 -8.38 -0.57
CA ALA A 120 5.20 -8.96 0.52
C ALA A 120 4.32 -9.21 1.76
N VAL A 121 3.50 -8.23 2.14
CA VAL A 121 2.53 -8.37 3.25
C VAL A 121 1.52 -9.46 2.95
N GLY A 122 0.95 -9.46 1.76
CA GLY A 122 -0.04 -10.47 1.36
C GLY A 122 0.51 -11.89 1.41
N ILE A 123 1.74 -12.13 0.91
CA ILE A 123 2.42 -13.43 0.98
C ILE A 123 2.68 -13.81 2.44
N ASN A 124 3.26 -12.91 3.24
CA ASN A 124 3.56 -13.19 4.64
C ASN A 124 2.32 -13.55 5.46
N ILE A 125 1.22 -12.80 5.27
CA ILE A 125 -0.06 -13.07 5.96
C ILE A 125 -0.65 -14.40 5.51
N SER A 126 -0.61 -14.71 4.20
CA SER A 126 -1.14 -15.97 3.66
C SER A 126 -0.35 -17.18 4.19
N VAL A 127 0.97 -17.10 4.23
CA VAL A 127 1.82 -18.15 4.81
C VAL A 127 1.56 -18.29 6.31
N ALA A 128 1.50 -17.16 7.04
CA ALA A 128 1.23 -17.18 8.48
C ALA A 128 -0.16 -17.77 8.80
N SER A 129 -1.18 -17.53 7.96
CA SER A 129 -2.50 -18.09 8.16
C SER A 129 -2.52 -19.62 7.95
N VAL A 130 -1.78 -20.15 6.98
CA VAL A 130 -1.63 -21.60 6.80
C VAL A 130 -0.90 -22.22 8.00
N LEU A 131 0.18 -21.61 8.47
CA LEU A 131 0.91 -22.08 9.64
C LEU A 131 0.07 -22.00 10.93
N LEU A 132 -0.82 -21.02 11.04
CA LEU A 132 -1.72 -20.90 12.19
C LEU A 132 -2.79 -22.00 12.18
N LEU A 133 -3.24 -22.44 11.01
CA LEU A 133 -4.17 -23.58 10.87
C LEU A 133 -3.51 -24.90 11.26
N GLU A 134 -2.24 -25.08 10.89
CA GLU A 134 -1.59 -26.37 11.00
C GLU A 134 -0.90 -26.59 12.36
N TYR A 135 -0.22 -25.57 12.95
CA TYR A 135 0.81 -25.95 13.90
C TYR A 135 1.12 -24.99 15.06
N SER A 136 0.76 -23.69 15.08
CA SER A 136 1.53 -22.89 16.02
C SER A 136 0.89 -21.57 16.47
N ALA A 137 0.74 -21.42 17.77
CA ALA A 137 0.49 -20.13 18.43
C ALA A 137 1.51 -19.04 18.04
N TRP A 138 2.74 -19.42 17.66
CA TRP A 138 3.77 -18.51 17.15
C TRP A 138 3.35 -17.81 15.86
N ALA A 139 2.65 -18.51 14.96
CA ALA A 139 2.13 -17.89 13.74
C ALA A 139 1.06 -16.83 14.05
N GLY A 140 0.26 -17.05 15.09
CA GLY A 140 -0.66 -16.05 15.63
C GLY A 140 0.08 -14.82 16.15
N GLY A 141 1.14 -15.02 16.94
CA GLY A 141 2.00 -13.92 17.40
C GLY A 141 2.62 -13.11 16.25
N PHE A 142 3.10 -13.80 15.22
CA PHE A 142 3.63 -13.15 14.02
C PHE A 142 2.55 -12.33 13.29
N THR A 143 1.35 -12.87 13.12
CA THR A 143 0.23 -12.15 12.46
C THR A 143 -0.20 -10.93 13.26
N LEU A 144 -0.24 -11.03 14.59
CA LEU A 144 -0.49 -9.88 15.48
C LEU A 144 0.59 -8.81 15.32
N PHE A 145 1.86 -9.21 15.26
CA PHE A 145 2.97 -8.29 15.03
C PHE A 145 2.82 -7.56 13.69
N VAL A 146 2.48 -8.27 12.60
CA VAL A 146 2.26 -7.66 11.29
C VAL A 146 1.07 -6.69 11.34
N GLY A 147 -0.04 -7.08 11.98
CA GLY A 147 -1.20 -6.19 12.15
C GLY A 147 -0.85 -4.92 12.92
N ALA A 148 -0.12 -5.04 14.03
CA ALA A 148 0.36 -3.90 14.80
C ALA A 148 1.31 -3.00 13.98
N ALA A 149 2.22 -3.60 13.20
CA ALA A 149 3.12 -2.86 12.32
C ALA A 149 2.38 -2.08 11.24
N MET A 150 1.27 -2.61 10.70
CA MET A 150 0.42 -1.91 9.72
C MET A 150 -0.30 -0.72 10.36
N VAL A 151 -0.84 -0.87 11.57
CA VAL A 151 -1.44 0.24 12.33
C VAL A 151 -0.39 1.30 12.65
N TRP A 152 0.80 0.88 13.07
CA TRP A 152 1.93 1.78 13.34
C TRP A 152 2.34 2.55 12.08
N PHE A 153 2.44 1.87 10.94
CA PHE A 153 2.72 2.52 9.66
C PHE A 153 1.66 3.56 9.29
N ALA A 154 0.39 3.22 9.45
CA ALA A 154 -0.70 4.16 9.20
C ALA A 154 -0.65 5.39 10.13
N ALA A 155 -0.18 5.23 11.37
CA ALA A 155 -0.06 6.32 12.33
C ALA A 155 1.16 7.22 12.08
N THR A 156 2.33 6.61 11.80
CA THR A 156 3.63 7.31 11.78
C THR A 156 4.22 7.50 10.39
N GLY A 157 3.70 6.82 9.37
CA GLY A 157 4.30 6.76 8.03
C GLY A 157 5.57 5.91 7.95
N TYR A 158 6.08 5.39 9.07
CA TYR A 158 7.32 4.62 9.12
C TYR A 158 7.03 3.11 9.12
N CYS A 159 7.67 2.39 8.21
CA CYS A 159 7.59 0.94 8.13
C CYS A 159 8.99 0.33 7.91
N VAL A 160 9.37 -0.63 8.75
CA VAL A 160 10.68 -1.31 8.65
C VAL A 160 10.81 -2.05 7.31
N MET A 161 9.77 -2.76 6.89
CA MET A 161 9.77 -3.50 5.61
C MET A 161 9.83 -2.56 4.41
N ALA A 162 9.11 -1.41 4.47
CA ALA A 162 9.19 -0.39 3.43
C ALA A 162 10.61 0.15 3.31
N ASN A 163 11.27 0.44 4.43
CA ASN A 163 12.65 0.90 4.45
C ASN A 163 13.64 -0.15 3.95
N ALA A 164 13.45 -1.43 4.29
CA ALA A 164 14.27 -2.51 3.74
C ALA A 164 14.16 -2.58 2.21
N LEU A 165 12.93 -2.52 1.66
CA LEU A 165 12.72 -2.50 0.21
C LEU A 165 13.26 -1.23 -0.45
N TYR A 166 13.16 -0.09 0.23
CA TYR A 166 13.71 1.18 -0.23
C TYR A 166 15.24 1.11 -0.35
N TRP A 167 15.93 0.56 0.64
CA TRP A 167 17.38 0.33 0.59
C TRP A 167 17.78 -0.66 -0.49
N LEU A 168 16.94 -1.63 -0.81
CA LEU A 168 17.11 -2.55 -1.93
C LEU A 168 16.81 -1.91 -3.31
N GLY A 169 16.60 -0.59 -3.36
CA GLY A 169 16.41 0.15 -4.61
C GLY A 169 14.97 0.22 -5.11
N ALA A 170 13.96 -0.11 -4.29
CA ALA A 170 12.57 0.10 -4.68
C ALA A 170 12.24 1.61 -4.68
N GLU A 171 11.60 2.09 -5.75
CA GLU A 171 11.23 3.50 -5.89
C GLU A 171 9.90 3.78 -5.21
N PRO A 172 9.84 4.70 -4.22
CA PRO A 172 8.59 5.12 -3.61
C PRO A 172 7.81 6.05 -4.55
N ARG A 173 6.49 5.95 -4.54
CA ARG A 173 5.57 6.90 -5.18
C ARG A 173 4.90 7.82 -4.18
N LEU A 174 4.69 7.36 -2.95
CA LEU A 174 4.17 8.19 -1.87
C LEU A 174 5.32 9.05 -1.31
N THR A 175 5.54 10.20 -1.90
CA THR A 175 6.49 11.20 -1.42
C THR A 175 5.73 12.45 -0.98
N PRO A 176 6.31 13.30 -0.09
CA PRO A 176 5.70 14.58 0.27
C PRO A 176 5.38 15.47 -0.93
N GLU A 177 6.14 15.32 -2.03
CA GLU A 177 5.94 16.04 -3.29
C GLU A 177 4.76 15.51 -4.10
N SER A 178 4.33 14.26 -3.89
CA SER A 178 3.17 13.67 -4.56
C SER A 178 1.84 14.08 -3.94
N MET A 179 1.85 14.81 -2.83
CA MET A 179 0.63 15.39 -2.29
C MET A 179 0.04 16.37 -3.29
N PRO A 180 -1.28 16.27 -3.60
CA PRO A 180 -1.94 17.32 -4.33
C PRO A 180 -1.77 18.61 -3.50
N SER A 181 -0.87 19.46 -3.95
CA SER A 181 -0.73 20.79 -3.38
C SER A 181 -2.09 21.45 -3.56
N GLY A 182 -2.80 21.69 -2.47
CA GLY A 182 -4.09 22.39 -2.48
C GLY A 182 -3.94 23.88 -2.83
N ARG A 183 -2.93 24.20 -3.62
CA ARG A 183 -2.70 25.48 -4.26
C ARG A 183 -3.24 25.39 -5.69
N CYS A 184 -4.39 26.01 -5.89
CA CYS A 184 -4.90 26.29 -7.22
C CYS A 184 -3.80 26.95 -8.07
N GLU A 185 -3.16 26.20 -8.96
CA GLU A 185 -2.32 26.76 -10.06
C GLU A 185 -3.14 27.47 -11.14
N THR A 186 -4.43 27.75 -10.89
CA THR A 186 -5.32 28.40 -11.87
C THR A 186 -5.32 29.93 -11.82
N CYS A 187 -4.37 30.57 -11.14
CA CYS A 187 -4.35 32.05 -11.04
C CYS A 187 -3.17 32.75 -11.74
N GLU A 188 -2.26 32.05 -12.41
CA GLU A 188 -1.07 32.70 -12.98
C GLU A 188 -1.03 32.79 -14.52
N ASP A 189 -1.89 32.05 -15.24
CA ASP A 189 -1.97 32.11 -16.71
C ASP A 189 -3.02 33.12 -17.26
N ALA A 190 -3.51 34.02 -16.42
CA ALA A 190 -4.47 35.06 -16.83
C ALA A 190 -3.87 36.47 -16.71
N ARG A 191 -2.60 36.68 -17.14
CA ARG A 191 -2.05 38.03 -17.39
C ARG A 191 -1.27 38.11 -18.65
#